data_b568ad27c3191e2873e7c2d5f62944da
#
_entry.id   b568ad27c3191e2873e7c2d5f62944da
#
_cell.length_a   1.000
_cell.length_b   1.000
_cell.length_c   1.000
_cell.angle_alpha   90.00
_cell.angle_beta   90.00
_cell.angle_gamma   90.00
#
_symmetry.space_group_name_H-M   'P 1'
#
loop_
_entity.id
_entity.type
_entity.pdbx_description
1 polymer ?
#
loop_
_entity_poly.entity_id
_entity_poly.type
_entity_poly.pdbx_seq_one_letter_code
_entity_poly.pdbx_strand_id
1 'polypeptide(L)' 'MVDTNKLRGVIAENGKTQADVAEMIGVTQKTFYMRMSKGVFGSDEIQVMIDNLHIQNPMDIFFAKKVT' A
#
# COMPACT_ATOMS: atom_id res chain seq x y z
N MET A 1 -1.56 -9.55 -6.26
CA MET A 1 -2.65 -8.74 -5.70
C MET A 1 -2.25 -8.22 -4.34
N VAL A 2 -2.52 -6.97 -4.07
CA VAL A 2 -2.16 -6.36 -2.79
C VAL A 2 -3.16 -6.78 -1.70
N ASP A 3 -2.64 -7.22 -0.55
CA ASP A 3 -3.47 -7.44 0.64
C ASP A 3 -3.70 -6.09 1.30
N THR A 4 -4.80 -5.45 0.95
CA THR A 4 -5.08 -4.08 1.40
C THR A 4 -5.36 -3.99 2.90
N ASN A 5 -5.83 -5.05 3.53
CA ASN A 5 -6.04 -5.07 4.99
C ASN A 5 -4.70 -5.02 5.72
N LYS A 6 -3.72 -5.82 5.26
CA LYS A 6 -2.37 -5.77 5.82
C LYS A 6 -1.71 -4.43 5.56
N LEU A 7 -1.90 -3.86 4.36
CA LEU A 7 -1.36 -2.54 4.04
C LEU A 7 -1.95 -1.45 4.94
N ARG A 8 -3.26 -1.47 5.19
CA ARG A 8 -3.88 -0.53 6.12
C ARG A 8 -3.27 -0.65 7.52
N GLY A 9 -3.02 -1.87 7.97
CA GLY A 9 -2.38 -2.11 9.26
C GLY A 9 -0.99 -1.51 9.34
N VAL A 10 -0.17 -1.69 8.31
CA VAL A 10 1.17 -1.13 8.23
C VAL A 10 1.13 0.40 8.22
N ILE A 11 0.22 0.99 7.46
CA ILE A 11 0.05 2.44 7.41
C ILE A 11 -0.26 2.97 8.82
N ALA A 12 -1.21 2.33 9.51
CA ALA A 12 -1.60 2.73 10.86
C ALA A 12 -0.44 2.56 11.85
N GLU A 13 0.31 1.47 11.77
CA GLU A 13 1.47 1.22 12.63
C GLU A 13 2.53 2.30 12.49
N ASN A 14 2.65 2.90 11.30
CA ASN A 14 3.58 4.00 11.05
C ASN A 14 3.02 5.36 11.47
N GLY A 15 1.85 5.41 12.07
CA GLY A 15 1.22 6.66 12.48
C GLY A 15 0.79 7.52 11.29
N LYS A 16 0.55 6.91 10.14
CA LYS A 16 0.17 7.60 8.90
C LYS A 16 -1.29 7.38 8.59
N THR A 17 -1.84 8.26 7.74
CA THR A 17 -3.16 8.07 7.16
C THR A 17 -3.00 7.64 5.71
N GLN A 18 -4.10 7.17 5.10
CA GLN A 18 -4.08 6.85 3.67
C GLN A 18 -3.80 8.11 2.83
N ALA A 19 -4.26 9.28 3.28
CA ALA A 19 -3.95 10.55 2.63
C ALA A 19 -2.44 10.84 2.64
N ASP A 20 -1.78 10.56 3.76
CA ASP A 20 -0.33 10.73 3.87
C ASP A 20 0.40 9.83 2.88
N VAL A 21 -0.04 8.60 2.74
CA VAL A 21 0.60 7.64 1.83
C VAL A 21 0.33 8.01 0.37
N ALA A 22 -0.87 8.51 0.06
CA ALA A 22 -1.18 9.02 -1.28
C ALA A 22 -0.19 10.11 -1.69
N GLU A 23 0.04 11.07 -0.80
CA GLU A 23 1.02 12.13 -1.03
C GLU A 23 2.44 11.57 -1.19
N MET A 24 2.80 10.62 -0.34
CA MET A 24 4.10 9.97 -0.38
C MET A 24 4.41 9.32 -1.74
N ILE A 25 3.42 8.65 -2.33
CA ILE A 25 3.60 7.99 -3.62
C ILE A 25 3.25 8.88 -4.82
N GLY A 26 2.85 10.14 -4.57
CA GLY A 26 2.64 11.12 -5.62
C GLY A 26 1.31 11.02 -6.36
N VAL A 27 0.27 10.52 -5.69
CA VAL A 27 -1.07 10.42 -6.28
C VAL A 27 -2.09 11.17 -5.42
N THR A 28 -3.25 11.47 -5.99
CA THR A 28 -4.35 12.06 -5.24
C THR A 28 -4.98 11.02 -4.30
N GLN A 29 -5.69 11.49 -3.28
CA GLN A 29 -6.42 10.59 -2.39
C GLN A 29 -7.42 9.72 -3.15
N LYS A 30 -8.12 10.32 -4.12
CA LYS A 30 -9.06 9.59 -4.96
C LYS A 30 -8.39 8.45 -5.72
N THR A 31 -7.24 8.72 -6.32
CA THR A 31 -6.47 7.69 -7.03
C THR A 31 -6.00 6.60 -6.07
N PHE A 32 -5.54 6.99 -4.89
CA PHE A 32 -5.10 6.03 -3.87
C PHE A 32 -6.25 5.08 -3.49
N TYR A 33 -7.43 5.63 -3.21
CA TYR A 33 -8.60 4.81 -2.87
C TYR A 33 -9.01 3.88 -4.00
N MET A 34 -8.89 4.34 -5.25
CA MET A 34 -9.16 3.48 -6.41
C MET A 34 -8.19 2.31 -6.47
N ARG A 35 -6.90 2.56 -6.24
CA ARG A 35 -5.89 1.50 -6.22
C ARG A 35 -6.12 0.52 -5.07
N MET A 36 -6.47 1.03 -3.89
CA MET A 36 -6.83 0.18 -2.75
C MET A 36 -8.04 -0.68 -3.07
N SER A 37 -9.05 -0.12 -3.70
CA SER A 37 -10.26 -0.85 -4.08
C SER A 37 -9.96 -1.98 -5.07
N LYS A 38 -9.06 -1.75 -6.01
CA LYS A 38 -8.66 -2.74 -7.01
C LYS A 38 -7.59 -3.70 -6.50
N GLY A 39 -6.87 -3.32 -5.45
CA GLY A 39 -5.77 -4.11 -4.92
C GLY A 39 -4.56 -4.12 -5.85
N VAL A 40 -4.36 -3.06 -6.63
CA VAL A 40 -3.26 -2.96 -7.61
C VAL A 40 -2.57 -1.60 -7.49
N PHE A 41 -1.24 -1.64 -7.35
CA PHE A 41 -0.39 -0.46 -7.34
C PHE A 41 0.72 -0.62 -8.38
N GLY A 42 1.25 0.49 -8.86
CA GLY A 42 2.41 0.47 -9.75
C GLY A 42 3.67 0.03 -9.00
N SER A 43 4.63 -0.56 -9.71
CA SER A 43 5.86 -1.06 -9.09
C SER A 43 6.67 0.04 -8.40
N ASP A 44 6.71 1.24 -8.98
CA ASP A 44 7.38 2.39 -8.38
C ASP A 44 6.66 2.86 -7.11
N GLU A 45 5.34 2.83 -7.11
CA GLU A 45 4.52 3.17 -5.94
C GLU A 45 4.77 2.18 -4.80
N ILE A 46 4.82 0.90 -5.13
CA ILE A 46 5.11 -0.17 -4.16
C ILE A 46 6.50 0.05 -3.55
N GLN A 47 7.50 0.36 -4.36
CA GLN A 47 8.86 0.57 -3.88
C GLN A 47 8.93 1.75 -2.91
N VAL A 48 8.24 2.85 -3.21
CA VAL A 48 8.19 4.02 -2.31
C VAL A 48 7.56 3.62 -0.96
N MET A 49 6.49 2.85 -1.00
CA MET A 49 5.84 2.39 0.24
C MET A 49 6.75 1.47 1.05
N ILE A 50 7.43 0.54 0.41
CA ILE A 50 8.38 -0.36 1.09
C ILE A 50 9.47 0.46 1.79
N ASP A 51 10.03 1.44 1.09
CA ASP A 51 11.15 2.24 1.60
C ASP A 51 10.74 3.16 2.76
N ASN A 52 9.51 3.66 2.74
CA ASN A 52 9.06 4.69 3.69
C ASN A 52 8.18 4.18 4.83
N LEU A 53 7.57 3.02 4.69
CA LEU A 53 6.69 2.43 5.69
C LEU A 53 7.36 1.30 6.48
N HIS A 54 8.66 1.09 6.29
CA HIS A 54 9.42 0.05 7.00
C HIS A 54 8.76 -1.33 6.88
N ILE A 55 8.37 -1.69 5.66
CA ILE A 55 7.68 -2.96 5.42
C ILE A 55 8.69 -4.09 5.43
N GLN A 56 8.52 -5.02 6.39
CA GLN A 56 9.42 -6.15 6.56
C GLN A 56 9.09 -7.34 5.67
N ASN A 57 7.81 -7.50 5.34
CA ASN A 57 7.33 -8.63 4.53
C ASN A 57 6.58 -8.15 3.30
N PRO A 58 7.27 -7.51 2.34
CA PRO A 58 6.59 -6.93 1.17
C PRO A 58 5.88 -7.98 0.31
N MET A 59 6.41 -9.21 0.25
CA MET A 59 5.77 -10.29 -0.51
C MET A 59 4.39 -10.63 0.02
N ASP A 60 4.22 -10.63 1.33
CA ASP A 60 2.94 -10.95 1.97
C ASP A 60 1.90 -9.86 1.76
N ILE A 61 2.33 -8.63 1.55
CA ILE A 61 1.45 -7.48 1.40
C ILE A 61 1.15 -7.21 -0.07
N PHE A 62 2.18 -7.08 -0.91
CA PHE A 62 2.02 -6.61 -2.28
C PHE A 62 1.86 -7.74 -3.30
N PHE A 63 2.28 -8.92 -2.96
CA PHE A 63 2.24 -10.08 -3.84
C PHE A 63 1.50 -11.25 -3.19
N ALA A 64 0.49 -10.93 -2.38
CA ALA A 64 -0.32 -11.93 -1.71
C ALA A 64 -1.03 -12.81 -2.75
N LYS A 65 -0.94 -14.13 -2.58
CA LYS A 65 -1.67 -15.06 -3.43
C LYS A 65 -3.10 -15.14 -2.95
N LYS A 66 -4.02 -15.08 -3.90
CA LYS A 66 -5.42 -15.32 -3.60
C LYS A 66 -5.58 -16.82 -3.37
N VAL A 67 -5.90 -17.20 -2.14
CA VAL A 67 -6.22 -18.58 -1.80
C VAL A 67 -7.70 -18.79 -2.10
N THR A 68 -7.98 -19.67 -3.00
CA THR A 68 -9.35 -20.07 -3.31
C THR A 68 -9.65 -21.41 -2.69
#